data_a55ab8a003d186166499e01be1e6d786
#
_entry.id   a55ab8a003d186166499e01be1e6d786
#
_cell.length_a   1.000
_cell.length_b   1.000
_cell.length_c   1.000
_cell.angle_alpha   90.00
_cell.angle_beta   90.00
_cell.angle_gamma   90.00
#
_symmetry.space_group_name_H-M   'P 1'
#
loop_
_entity.id
_entity.type
_entity.pdbx_description
1 polymer ?
#
loop_
_entity_poly.entity_id
_entity_poly.type
_entity_poly.pdbx_seq_one_letter_code
_entity_poly.pdbx_strand_id
1 'polypeptide(L)'
;LCNPVNENLMELLIIIDAFKRASAKTITAVIPYYGYARQDRKTSGREAITAKLVADLLTTAGADRVLAMDLHTGQIQGFFNILVDHIFATPILVDYITSLNINPDDIVAVSPDTGGVQRTRHFAKSIGCSLAIIDKRRDKHNEAIASHVIGEVKDKICVMFDDMIDTAGTICEASKLLKREGAKDVYVCAVHPVFSGLSLIHI
;
A
#
# COMPACT_ATOMS: atom_id res chain seq x y z
N LEU A 1 7.72 -10.68 -2.51
CA LEU A 1 7.89 -10.75 -3.99
C LEU A 1 8.32 -9.39 -4.55
N CYS A 2 9.49 -8.88 -4.12
CA CYS A 2 10.08 -7.65 -4.65
C CYS A 2 10.53 -7.82 -6.11
N ASN A 3 11.01 -6.75 -6.74
CA ASN A 3 11.59 -6.83 -8.06
C ASN A 3 12.91 -7.64 -8.06
N PRO A 4 13.17 -8.49 -9.07
CA PRO A 4 12.28 -8.83 -10.20
C PRO A 4 11.16 -9.80 -9.77
N VAL A 5 9.89 -9.36 -9.86
CA VAL A 5 8.73 -10.08 -9.28
C VAL A 5 8.54 -11.48 -9.87
N ASN A 6 8.70 -11.64 -11.20
CA ASN A 6 8.47 -12.92 -11.87
C ASN A 6 9.49 -13.98 -11.46
N GLU A 7 10.75 -13.60 -11.37
CA GLU A 7 11.83 -14.49 -10.96
C GLU A 7 11.65 -14.92 -9.51
N ASN A 8 11.42 -13.97 -8.62
CA ASN A 8 11.19 -14.23 -7.19
C ASN A 8 9.92 -15.07 -6.95
N LEU A 9 8.86 -14.88 -7.76
CA LEU A 9 7.67 -15.70 -7.69
C LEU A 9 7.97 -17.14 -8.10
N MET A 10 8.69 -17.33 -9.22
CA MET A 10 9.03 -18.67 -9.70
C MET A 10 9.94 -19.40 -8.70
N GLU A 11 10.92 -18.69 -8.13
CA GLU A 11 11.79 -19.25 -7.09
C GLU A 11 10.98 -19.70 -5.87
N LEU A 12 10.06 -18.86 -5.39
CA LEU A 12 9.18 -19.21 -4.28
C LEU A 12 8.33 -20.46 -4.58
N LEU A 13 7.76 -20.56 -5.78
CA LEU A 13 6.97 -21.74 -6.18
C LEU A 13 7.82 -23.02 -6.19
N ILE A 14 9.06 -22.95 -6.69
CA ILE A 14 10.00 -24.06 -6.68
C ILE A 14 10.37 -24.47 -5.25
N ILE A 15 10.60 -23.51 -4.38
CA ILE A 15 10.91 -23.77 -2.95
C ILE A 15 9.73 -24.47 -2.27
N ILE A 16 8.50 -24.01 -2.50
CA ILE A 16 7.28 -24.62 -1.95
C ILE A 16 7.15 -26.08 -2.43
N ASP A 17 7.32 -26.33 -3.73
CA ASP A 17 7.27 -27.69 -4.29
C ASP A 17 8.37 -28.59 -3.70
N ALA A 18 9.58 -28.06 -3.51
CA ALA A 18 10.66 -28.81 -2.89
C ALA A 18 10.33 -29.22 -1.45
N PHE A 19 9.78 -28.33 -0.63
CA PHE A 19 9.33 -28.65 0.73
C PHE A 19 8.19 -29.67 0.74
N LYS A 20 7.24 -29.55 -0.19
CA LYS A 20 6.16 -30.53 -0.35
C LYS A 20 6.71 -31.93 -0.65
N ARG A 21 7.69 -32.03 -1.56
CA ARG A 21 8.36 -33.31 -1.90
C ARG A 21 9.23 -33.84 -0.76
N ALA A 22 9.76 -32.96 0.08
CA ALA A 22 10.48 -33.32 1.30
C ALA A 22 9.56 -33.73 2.46
N SER A 23 8.25 -33.89 2.21
CA SER A 23 7.24 -34.28 3.21
C SER A 23 7.10 -33.27 4.38
N ALA A 24 7.28 -31.99 4.13
CA ALA A 24 6.98 -30.97 5.13
C ALA A 24 5.52 -31.11 5.61
N LYS A 25 5.30 -31.04 6.91
CA LYS A 25 3.97 -31.18 7.52
C LYS A 25 3.06 -29.99 7.18
N THR A 26 3.63 -28.81 7.14
CA THR A 26 2.96 -27.53 6.82
C THR A 26 3.95 -26.61 6.13
N ILE A 27 3.45 -25.86 5.14
CA ILE A 27 4.23 -24.89 4.38
C ILE A 27 3.53 -23.55 4.48
N THR A 28 4.14 -22.60 5.19
CA THR A 28 3.67 -21.22 5.26
C THR A 28 4.52 -20.33 4.36
N ALA A 29 3.93 -19.77 3.31
CA ALA A 29 4.59 -18.80 2.45
C ALA A 29 4.52 -17.40 3.10
N VAL A 30 5.65 -16.90 3.58
CA VAL A 30 5.77 -15.55 4.15
C VAL A 30 6.12 -14.57 3.03
N ILE A 31 5.16 -13.73 2.67
CA ILE A 31 5.23 -12.82 1.52
C ILE A 31 4.92 -11.40 2.00
N PRO A 32 5.87 -10.68 2.61
CA PRO A 32 5.61 -9.33 3.12
C PRO A 32 5.07 -8.42 2.02
N TYR A 33 5.69 -8.39 0.84
CA TYR A 33 5.16 -7.69 -0.33
C TYR A 33 4.56 -8.69 -1.32
N TYR A 34 3.23 -8.61 -1.50
CA TYR A 34 2.51 -9.46 -2.44
C TYR A 34 2.57 -8.87 -3.84
N GLY A 35 3.47 -9.38 -4.67
CA GLY A 35 3.62 -8.96 -6.06
C GLY A 35 2.32 -9.15 -6.84
N TYR A 36 2.02 -8.23 -7.75
CA TYR A 36 0.75 -8.16 -8.51
C TYR A 36 -0.50 -7.81 -7.69
N ALA A 37 -0.38 -7.42 -6.41
CA ALA A 37 -1.52 -7.06 -5.57
C ALA A 37 -2.41 -5.95 -6.19
N ARG A 38 -1.83 -5.04 -6.99
CA ARG A 38 -2.57 -3.95 -7.67
C ARG A 38 -3.45 -4.45 -8.83
N GLN A 39 -3.28 -5.69 -9.27
CA GLN A 39 -4.09 -6.32 -10.32
C GLN A 39 -5.15 -7.24 -9.70
N ASP A 40 -5.91 -6.69 -8.75
CA ASP A 40 -6.95 -7.38 -7.97
C ASP A 40 -8.34 -7.34 -8.62
N ARG A 41 -8.50 -6.53 -9.66
CA ARG A 41 -9.75 -6.35 -10.40
C ARG A 41 -9.47 -5.95 -11.84
N LYS A 42 -10.47 -6.13 -12.70
CA LYS A 42 -10.46 -5.56 -14.05
C LYS A 42 -10.84 -4.09 -13.99
N THR A 43 -10.10 -3.24 -14.65
CA THR A 43 -10.40 -1.81 -14.85
C THR A 43 -10.96 -1.56 -16.25
N SER A 44 -10.68 -2.47 -17.19
CA SER A 44 -11.22 -2.49 -18.55
C SER A 44 -11.54 -3.92 -19.00
N GLY A 45 -12.07 -4.07 -20.22
CA GLY A 45 -12.36 -5.39 -20.79
C GLY A 45 -11.08 -6.19 -21.10
N ARG A 46 -11.14 -7.52 -20.93
CA ARG A 46 -10.08 -8.49 -21.30
C ARG A 46 -8.78 -8.37 -20.49
N GLU A 47 -8.81 -7.75 -19.31
CA GLU A 47 -7.69 -7.73 -18.39
C GLU A 47 -7.63 -8.98 -17.51
N ALA A 48 -6.41 -9.36 -17.10
CA ALA A 48 -6.19 -10.40 -16.12
C ALA A 48 -6.47 -9.88 -14.69
N ILE A 49 -6.81 -10.80 -13.78
CA ILE A 49 -6.78 -10.56 -12.31
C ILE A 49 -5.57 -11.33 -11.79
N THR A 50 -4.38 -10.74 -11.95
CA THR A 50 -3.12 -11.44 -11.70
C THR A 50 -2.92 -11.73 -10.21
N ALA A 51 -3.49 -10.92 -9.32
CA ALA A 51 -3.48 -11.22 -7.89
C ALA A 51 -4.16 -12.57 -7.58
N LYS A 52 -5.27 -12.90 -8.28
CA LYS A 52 -5.92 -14.21 -8.16
C LYS A 52 -5.07 -15.34 -8.76
N LEU A 53 -4.46 -15.10 -9.93
CA LEU A 53 -3.58 -16.08 -10.55
C LEU A 53 -2.42 -16.47 -9.63
N VAL A 54 -1.77 -15.49 -8.99
CA VAL A 54 -0.67 -15.74 -8.04
C VAL A 54 -1.15 -16.53 -6.83
N ALA A 55 -2.36 -16.24 -6.30
CA ALA A 55 -2.95 -16.99 -5.20
C ALA A 55 -3.17 -18.47 -5.58
N ASP A 56 -3.65 -18.74 -6.80
CA ASP A 56 -3.84 -20.11 -7.30
C ASP A 56 -2.52 -20.84 -7.50
N LEU A 57 -1.48 -20.16 -8.02
CA LEU A 57 -0.16 -20.74 -8.20
C LEU A 57 0.47 -21.16 -6.86
N LEU A 58 0.41 -20.29 -5.83
CA LEU A 58 0.92 -20.61 -4.49
C LEU A 58 0.18 -21.81 -3.88
N THR A 59 -1.14 -21.85 -4.00
CA THR A 59 -1.95 -22.97 -3.52
C THR A 59 -1.61 -24.26 -4.26
N THR A 60 -1.50 -24.21 -5.60
CA THR A 60 -1.18 -25.36 -6.44
C THR A 60 0.23 -25.90 -6.16
N ALA A 61 1.21 -25.02 -5.94
CA ALA A 61 2.56 -25.41 -5.57
C ALA A 61 2.61 -26.18 -4.25
N GLY A 62 1.65 -25.94 -3.34
CA GLY A 62 1.50 -26.70 -2.10
C GLY A 62 1.63 -25.87 -0.82
N ALA A 63 1.47 -24.56 -0.89
CA ALA A 63 1.36 -23.75 0.32
C ALA A 63 0.05 -24.08 1.07
N ASP A 64 0.14 -24.25 2.40
CA ASP A 64 -1.00 -24.47 3.29
C ASP A 64 -1.51 -23.16 3.89
N ARG A 65 -0.63 -22.14 3.94
CA ARG A 65 -0.91 -20.83 4.53
C ARG A 65 -0.07 -19.77 3.84
N VAL A 66 -0.62 -18.57 3.74
CA VAL A 66 0.09 -17.36 3.30
C VAL A 66 0.06 -16.35 4.45
N LEU A 67 1.20 -15.72 4.73
CA LEU A 67 1.30 -14.53 5.57
C LEU A 67 1.73 -13.37 4.68
N ALA A 68 0.91 -12.31 4.63
CA ALA A 68 1.20 -11.11 3.85
C ALA A 68 1.01 -9.85 4.71
N MET A 69 1.74 -8.79 4.36
CA MET A 69 1.65 -7.51 5.05
C MET A 69 1.02 -6.46 4.13
N ASP A 70 0.05 -5.70 4.67
CA ASP A 70 -0.62 -4.59 3.99
C ASP A 70 -0.94 -4.87 2.52
N LEU A 71 -1.78 -5.89 2.27
CA LEU A 71 -2.29 -6.17 0.95
C LEU A 71 -2.96 -4.92 0.37
N HIS A 72 -2.75 -4.66 -0.91
CA HIS A 72 -3.27 -3.46 -1.59
C HIS A 72 -4.77 -3.27 -1.35
N THR A 73 -5.52 -4.36 -1.34
CA THR A 73 -6.93 -4.39 -0.94
C THR A 73 -7.21 -5.61 -0.07
N GLY A 74 -8.09 -5.47 0.93
CA GLY A 74 -8.43 -6.55 1.87
C GLY A 74 -9.10 -7.75 1.20
N GLN A 75 -9.80 -7.54 0.07
CA GLN A 75 -10.50 -8.60 -0.65
C GLN A 75 -9.56 -9.61 -1.32
N ILE A 76 -8.27 -9.30 -1.49
CA ILE A 76 -7.27 -10.26 -2.01
C ILE A 76 -7.22 -11.52 -1.14
N GLN A 77 -7.49 -11.42 0.16
CA GLN A 77 -7.60 -12.58 1.05
C GLN A 77 -8.63 -13.61 0.54
N GLY A 78 -9.71 -13.14 -0.06
CA GLY A 78 -10.75 -14.00 -0.65
C GLY A 78 -10.35 -14.69 -1.96
N PHE A 79 -9.17 -14.40 -2.51
CA PHE A 79 -8.65 -15.09 -3.69
C PHE A 79 -8.00 -16.43 -3.36
N PHE A 80 -7.70 -16.66 -2.09
CA PHE A 80 -7.07 -17.87 -1.61
C PHE A 80 -8.11 -18.88 -1.12
N ASN A 81 -7.88 -20.15 -1.42
CA ASN A 81 -8.61 -21.27 -0.83
C ASN A 81 -7.88 -21.90 0.37
N ILE A 82 -6.81 -21.25 0.81
CA ILE A 82 -5.98 -21.62 1.97
C ILE A 82 -6.00 -20.47 2.98
N LEU A 83 -5.47 -20.71 4.18
CA LEU A 83 -5.43 -19.69 5.23
C LEU A 83 -4.54 -18.52 4.83
N VAL A 84 -5.00 -17.30 5.12
CA VAL A 84 -4.24 -16.07 4.90
C VAL A 84 -4.19 -15.28 6.19
N ASP A 85 -2.98 -15.01 6.66
CA ASP A 85 -2.72 -14.05 7.73
C ASP A 85 -2.36 -12.71 7.10
N HIS A 86 -3.28 -11.75 7.17
CA HIS A 86 -3.08 -10.39 6.72
C HIS A 86 -2.69 -9.52 7.90
N ILE A 87 -1.41 -9.19 8.01
CA ILE A 87 -0.87 -8.33 9.06
C ILE A 87 -0.71 -6.89 8.57
N PHE A 88 -0.66 -5.94 9.50
CA PHE A 88 -0.58 -4.51 9.21
C PHE A 88 0.65 -3.90 9.87
N ALA A 89 1.38 -3.07 9.14
CA ALA A 89 2.51 -2.31 9.64
C ALA A 89 2.09 -0.99 10.34
N THR A 90 0.80 -0.65 10.32
CA THR A 90 0.27 0.58 10.95
C THR A 90 0.79 0.79 12.38
N PRO A 91 0.84 -0.21 13.29
CA PRO A 91 1.36 0.01 14.64
C PRO A 91 2.80 0.52 14.66
N ILE A 92 3.68 -0.04 13.81
CA ILE A 92 5.09 0.35 13.72
C ILE A 92 5.21 1.80 13.22
N LEU A 93 4.40 2.19 12.24
CA LEU A 93 4.41 3.54 11.70
C LEU A 93 3.82 4.56 12.69
N VAL A 94 2.80 4.17 13.45
CA VAL A 94 2.24 4.97 14.55
C VAL A 94 3.30 5.22 15.63
N ASP A 95 4.00 4.16 16.05
CA ASP A 95 5.09 4.26 17.05
C ASP A 95 6.19 5.21 16.58
N TYR A 96 6.56 5.13 15.29
CA TYR A 96 7.56 6.04 14.72
C TYR A 96 7.08 7.51 14.76
N ILE A 97 5.89 7.80 14.26
CA ILE A 97 5.36 9.18 14.26
C ILE A 97 5.20 9.71 15.70
N THR A 98 4.75 8.87 16.62
CA THR A 98 4.63 9.23 18.03
C THR A 98 6.00 9.55 18.64
N SER A 99 7.05 8.83 18.24
CA SER A 99 8.42 9.05 18.72
C SER A 99 9.02 10.42 18.32
N LEU A 100 8.44 11.07 17.31
CA LEU A 100 8.84 12.43 16.91
C LEU A 100 8.40 13.49 17.91
N ASN A 101 7.59 13.13 18.91
CA ASN A 101 7.08 14.02 19.98
C ASN A 101 6.36 15.27 19.44
N ILE A 102 5.64 15.12 18.33
CA ILE A 102 4.80 16.17 17.76
C ILE A 102 3.43 16.10 18.45
N ASN A 103 2.87 17.27 18.81
CA ASN A 103 1.52 17.30 19.39
C ASN A 103 0.51 16.74 18.35
N PRO A 104 -0.33 15.75 18.69
CA PRO A 104 -1.36 15.22 17.79
C PRO A 104 -2.28 16.28 17.18
N ASP A 105 -2.58 17.37 17.91
CA ASP A 105 -3.38 18.49 17.41
C ASP A 105 -2.71 19.25 16.25
N ASP A 106 -1.39 19.16 16.12
CA ASP A 106 -0.62 19.77 15.03
C ASP A 106 -0.44 18.81 13.84
N ILE A 107 -0.87 17.55 13.98
CA ILE A 107 -0.77 16.53 12.93
C ILE A 107 -2.10 16.40 12.16
N VAL A 108 -1.99 16.22 10.86
CA VAL A 108 -3.10 15.82 9.99
C VAL A 108 -2.67 14.58 9.19
N ALA A 109 -3.37 13.48 9.37
CA ALA A 109 -3.20 12.31 8.51
C ALA A 109 -3.86 12.56 7.15
N VAL A 110 -3.12 12.38 6.07
CA VAL A 110 -3.59 12.71 4.71
C VAL A 110 -3.67 11.46 3.84
N SER A 111 -4.84 11.22 3.27
CA SER A 111 -4.98 10.21 2.22
C SER A 111 -4.61 10.82 0.86
N PRO A 112 -3.63 10.25 0.13
CA PRO A 112 -3.21 10.77 -1.18
C PRO A 112 -4.27 10.59 -2.27
N ASP A 113 -5.29 9.77 -2.02
CA ASP A 113 -6.44 9.55 -2.90
C ASP A 113 -7.66 9.03 -2.12
N THR A 114 -8.78 8.86 -2.80
CA THR A 114 -10.02 8.35 -2.20
C THR A 114 -9.96 6.86 -1.83
N GLY A 115 -9.09 6.08 -2.45
CA GLY A 115 -8.93 4.65 -2.18
C GLY A 115 -8.27 4.35 -0.83
N GLY A 116 -7.34 5.20 -0.39
CA GLY A 116 -6.59 5.06 0.86
C GLY A 116 -7.32 5.60 2.11
N VAL A 117 -8.50 6.23 1.97
CA VAL A 117 -9.18 6.94 3.07
C VAL A 117 -9.41 6.05 4.30
N GLN A 118 -9.83 4.81 4.11
CA GLN A 118 -10.12 3.92 5.24
C GLN A 118 -8.85 3.59 6.04
N ARG A 119 -7.75 3.33 5.36
CA ARG A 119 -6.43 3.08 5.95
C ARG A 119 -5.93 4.31 6.71
N THR A 120 -5.99 5.48 6.07
CA THR A 120 -5.57 6.74 6.68
C THR A 120 -6.44 7.10 7.89
N ARG A 121 -7.74 6.82 7.86
CA ARG A 121 -8.62 7.02 9.02
C ARG A 121 -8.23 6.15 10.20
N HIS A 122 -7.85 4.91 9.95
CA HIS A 122 -7.38 4.02 11.02
C HIS A 122 -6.10 4.55 11.66
N PHE A 123 -5.15 4.99 10.83
CA PHE A 123 -3.91 5.62 11.26
C PHE A 123 -4.17 6.91 12.06
N ALA A 124 -5.03 7.82 11.55
CA ALA A 124 -5.40 9.05 12.26
C ALA A 124 -6.01 8.78 13.64
N LYS A 125 -6.90 7.77 13.73
CA LYS A 125 -7.49 7.35 15.00
C LYS A 125 -6.45 6.83 15.98
N SER A 126 -5.45 6.10 15.52
CA SER A 126 -4.39 5.53 16.37
C SER A 126 -3.47 6.61 16.95
N ILE A 127 -3.22 7.69 16.22
CA ILE A 127 -2.42 8.83 16.68
C ILE A 127 -3.28 9.82 17.49
N GLY A 128 -4.59 9.88 17.23
CA GLY A 128 -5.49 10.89 17.81
C GLY A 128 -5.48 12.22 17.05
N CYS A 129 -5.16 12.20 15.73
CA CYS A 129 -5.07 13.41 14.91
C CYS A 129 -6.24 13.54 13.92
N SER A 130 -6.34 14.69 13.26
CA SER A 130 -7.34 14.95 12.24
C SER A 130 -7.02 14.25 10.91
N LEU A 131 -8.01 14.19 10.00
CA LEU A 131 -7.93 13.55 8.68
C LEU A 131 -8.18 14.57 7.57
N ALA A 132 -7.36 14.54 6.53
CA ALA A 132 -7.61 15.20 5.26
C ALA A 132 -7.51 14.22 4.09
N ILE A 133 -8.10 14.57 2.97
CA ILE A 133 -8.17 13.72 1.77
C ILE A 133 -7.80 14.56 0.56
N ILE A 134 -6.98 14.03 -0.34
CA ILE A 134 -6.73 14.62 -1.64
C ILE A 134 -7.72 14.02 -2.64
N ASP A 135 -8.68 14.85 -3.08
CA ASP A 135 -9.63 14.49 -4.13
C ASP A 135 -9.08 14.89 -5.50
N LYS A 136 -8.95 13.91 -6.39
CA LYS A 136 -8.47 14.09 -7.77
C LYS A 136 -9.67 14.02 -8.70
N ARG A 137 -10.13 15.15 -9.23
CA ARG A 137 -11.22 15.20 -10.21
C ARG A 137 -10.67 15.34 -11.62
N ARG A 138 -11.17 14.50 -12.50
CA ARG A 138 -11.03 14.66 -13.95
C ARG A 138 -12.29 15.35 -14.43
N ASP A 139 -12.25 16.67 -14.63
CA ASP A 139 -13.45 17.41 -15.03
C ASP A 139 -13.84 17.14 -16.49
N LYS A 140 -12.88 16.75 -17.37
CA LYS A 140 -13.16 16.32 -18.77
C LYS A 140 -12.02 15.47 -19.34
N HIS A 141 -12.32 14.75 -20.43
CA HIS A 141 -11.31 14.08 -21.27
C HIS A 141 -10.33 15.13 -21.82
N ASN A 142 -9.04 15.02 -21.50
CA ASN A 142 -7.92 15.91 -21.87
C ASN A 142 -7.73 17.21 -21.05
N GLU A 143 -8.41 17.43 -19.91
CA GLU A 143 -8.07 18.54 -19.01
C GLU A 143 -7.12 18.10 -17.89
N ALA A 144 -6.34 19.07 -17.36
CA ALA A 144 -5.43 18.83 -16.24
C ALA A 144 -6.22 18.32 -15.02
N ILE A 145 -5.66 17.34 -14.32
CA ILE A 145 -6.25 16.79 -13.11
C ILE A 145 -6.27 17.89 -12.06
N ALA A 146 -7.45 18.42 -11.73
CA ALA A 146 -7.62 19.31 -10.60
C ALA A 146 -7.61 18.45 -9.31
N SER A 147 -6.68 18.75 -8.41
CA SER A 147 -6.60 18.10 -7.10
C SER A 147 -6.98 19.12 -6.03
N HIS A 148 -7.88 18.75 -5.13
CA HIS A 148 -8.33 19.58 -4.01
C HIS A 148 -8.07 18.85 -2.69
N VAL A 149 -7.72 19.60 -1.65
CA VAL A 149 -7.61 19.08 -0.29
C VAL A 149 -8.95 19.27 0.41
N ILE A 150 -9.49 18.17 0.94
CA ILE A 150 -10.67 18.17 1.80
C ILE A 150 -10.20 17.98 3.22
N GLY A 151 -10.34 18.98 4.07
CA GLY A 151 -9.86 19.04 5.43
C GLY A 151 -8.89 20.20 5.65
N GLU A 152 -8.60 20.53 6.91
CA GLU A 152 -7.74 21.66 7.27
C GLU A 152 -6.28 21.19 7.37
N VAL A 153 -5.41 21.79 6.56
CA VAL A 153 -3.97 21.42 6.51
C VAL A 153 -3.04 22.62 6.75
N LYS A 154 -3.59 23.83 6.77
CA LYS A 154 -2.82 25.07 6.95
C LYS A 154 -2.14 25.07 8.33
N ASP A 155 -0.86 25.41 8.34
CA ASP A 155 0.00 25.46 9.53
C ASP A 155 0.12 24.12 10.27
N LYS A 156 -0.30 23.00 9.65
CA LYS A 156 -0.22 21.65 10.21
C LYS A 156 0.92 20.83 9.62
N ILE A 157 1.31 19.81 10.35
CA ILE A 157 2.23 18.76 9.89
C ILE A 157 1.38 17.67 9.25
N CYS A 158 1.48 17.54 7.95
CA CYS A 158 0.75 16.54 7.17
C CYS A 158 1.52 15.23 7.14
N VAL A 159 0.89 14.12 7.54
CA VAL A 159 1.44 12.76 7.43
C VAL A 159 0.63 12.00 6.41
N MET A 160 1.19 11.81 5.21
CA MET A 160 0.59 10.92 4.21
C MET A 160 0.88 9.47 4.54
N PHE A 161 -0.13 8.62 4.39
CA PHE A 161 -0.04 7.19 4.66
C PHE A 161 -0.57 6.38 3.48
N ASP A 162 0.28 5.51 2.91
CA ASP A 162 -0.09 4.65 1.79
C ASP A 162 0.44 3.21 1.99
N ASP A 163 -0.06 2.24 1.21
CA ASP A 163 0.47 0.89 1.23
C ASP A 163 1.83 0.81 0.53
N MET A 164 2.01 1.55 -0.55
CA MET A 164 3.25 1.48 -1.31
C MET A 164 3.65 2.80 -1.96
N ILE A 165 4.94 2.99 -2.13
CA ILE A 165 5.53 3.99 -3.03
C ILE A 165 6.18 3.26 -4.19
N ASP A 166 5.61 3.42 -5.39
CA ASP A 166 6.13 2.84 -6.63
C ASP A 166 6.97 3.89 -7.38
N THR A 167 6.40 4.62 -8.32
CA THR A 167 7.08 5.69 -9.07
C THR A 167 7.16 7.03 -8.33
N ALA A 168 6.51 7.14 -7.19
CA ALA A 168 6.37 8.33 -6.35
C ALA A 168 5.59 9.52 -6.97
N GLY A 169 5.14 9.44 -8.22
CA GLY A 169 4.46 10.56 -8.88
C GLY A 169 3.27 11.09 -8.08
N THR A 170 2.38 10.21 -7.62
CA THR A 170 1.21 10.57 -6.79
C THR A 170 1.61 11.29 -5.51
N ILE A 171 2.62 10.77 -4.81
CA ILE A 171 3.12 11.31 -3.54
C ILE A 171 3.75 12.67 -3.74
N CYS A 172 4.55 12.86 -4.80
CA CYS A 172 5.19 14.14 -5.11
C CYS A 172 4.16 15.23 -5.43
N GLU A 173 3.16 14.93 -6.25
CA GLU A 173 2.09 15.88 -6.57
C GLU A 173 1.24 16.21 -5.33
N ALA A 174 0.94 15.22 -4.51
CA ALA A 174 0.23 15.39 -3.24
C ALA A 174 1.01 16.30 -2.28
N SER A 175 2.32 16.07 -2.13
CA SER A 175 3.20 16.87 -1.27
C SER A 175 3.27 18.34 -1.73
N LYS A 176 3.40 18.58 -3.05
CA LYS A 176 3.39 19.93 -3.62
C LYS A 176 2.07 20.63 -3.38
N LEU A 177 0.96 19.90 -3.50
CA LEU A 177 -0.38 20.45 -3.22
C LEU A 177 -0.50 20.85 -1.75
N LEU A 178 -0.16 19.96 -0.82
CA LEU A 178 -0.22 20.24 0.62
C LEU A 178 0.63 21.46 1.01
N LYS A 179 1.84 21.58 0.46
CA LYS A 179 2.68 22.78 0.68
C LYS A 179 2.04 24.04 0.12
N ARG A 180 1.39 23.99 -1.05
CA ARG A 180 0.63 25.14 -1.60
C ARG A 180 -0.56 25.54 -0.73
N GLU A 181 -1.23 24.57 -0.11
CA GLU A 181 -2.35 24.80 0.83
C GLU A 181 -1.86 25.23 2.23
N GLY A 182 -0.55 25.47 2.40
CA GLY A 182 0.00 26.03 3.62
C GLY A 182 0.41 25.02 4.68
N ALA A 183 0.56 23.75 4.34
CA ALA A 183 1.10 22.77 5.28
C ALA A 183 2.51 23.17 5.75
N LYS A 184 2.71 23.14 7.08
CA LYS A 184 4.00 23.45 7.72
C LYS A 184 5.06 22.46 7.29
N ASP A 185 4.74 21.18 7.34
CA ASP A 185 5.63 20.12 6.88
C ASP A 185 4.83 18.92 6.32
N VAL A 186 5.50 18.04 5.55
CA VAL A 186 4.90 16.87 4.95
C VAL A 186 5.80 15.67 5.16
N TYR A 187 5.30 14.70 5.92
CA TYR A 187 5.89 13.37 6.07
C TYR A 187 5.14 12.38 5.20
N VAL A 188 5.86 11.39 4.68
CA VAL A 188 5.27 10.30 3.90
C VAL A 188 5.65 8.97 4.52
N CYS A 189 4.66 8.16 4.82
CA CYS A 189 4.82 6.81 5.33
C CYS A 189 4.24 5.81 4.34
N ALA A 190 5.02 4.80 3.98
CA ALA A 190 4.56 3.68 3.17
C ALA A 190 5.11 2.37 3.70
N VAL A 191 4.35 1.29 3.53
CA VAL A 191 4.76 -0.04 3.98
C VAL A 191 5.70 -0.69 2.98
N HIS A 192 5.42 -0.51 1.68
CA HIS A 192 6.17 -1.16 0.60
C HIS A 192 6.95 -0.15 -0.25
N PRO A 193 8.27 0.02 0.00
CA PRO A 193 9.13 0.88 -0.81
C PRO A 193 9.53 0.14 -2.10
N VAL A 194 8.64 0.13 -3.10
CA VAL A 194 8.90 -0.51 -4.41
C VAL A 194 9.93 0.28 -5.19
N PHE A 195 9.84 1.63 -5.14
CA PHE A 195 10.80 2.58 -5.67
C PHE A 195 11.23 2.32 -7.12
N SER A 196 10.28 2.08 -8.00
CA SER A 196 10.58 1.86 -9.42
C SER A 196 10.79 3.17 -10.18
N GLY A 197 11.49 3.06 -11.30
CA GLY A 197 11.77 4.19 -12.20
C GLY A 197 12.56 5.31 -11.52
N LEU A 198 12.05 6.54 -11.61
CA LEU A 198 12.71 7.75 -11.10
C LEU A 198 12.27 8.12 -9.66
N SER A 199 11.63 7.22 -8.94
CA SER A 199 11.06 7.50 -7.61
C SER A 199 12.06 8.12 -6.63
N LEU A 200 13.26 7.55 -6.53
CA LEU A 200 14.32 8.05 -5.63
C LEU A 200 14.90 9.42 -6.01
N ILE A 201 14.60 9.93 -7.21
CA ILE A 201 14.96 11.30 -7.61
C ILE A 201 13.88 12.29 -7.17
N HIS A 202 12.65 11.81 -6.97
CA HIS A 202 11.50 12.64 -6.67
C HIS A 202 11.25 12.82 -5.16
N ILE A 203 11.77 11.93 -4.32
CA ILE A 203 11.57 11.93 -2.85
C ILE A 203 12.85 12.20 -2.06
#